data_0dd84080d290b62e6d4d5cc69ce9d2f0
#
_entry.id   0dd84080d290b62e6d4d5cc69ce9d2f0
#
_cell.length_a   1.000
_cell.length_b   1.000
_cell.length_c   1.000
_cell.angle_alpha   90.00
_cell.angle_beta   90.00
_cell.angle_gamma   90.00
#
_symmetry.space_group_name_H-M   'P 1'
#
loop_
_entity.id
_entity.type
_entity.pdbx_description
1 polymer ?
#
loop_
_entity_poly.entity_id
_entity_poly.type
_entity_poly.pdbx_seq_one_letter_code
_entity_poly.pdbx_strand_id
1 'polypeptide(L)'
;MTSLQDFYPDSYAHCHGCGRLNAHGLHVQSEWRDGEATAHFSPAPYHLSMPGFVYGGLIASLIDCHAMATAAAASMAAAGEVPGVDTTWRFVTASLHVDYLRPTPIGVELVLRAHATEVGARKVLVEASVTAEGV
;
A
#
# COMPACT_ATOMS: atom_id res chain seq x y z
N MET A 1 -3.20 14.61 7.27
CA MET A 1 -2.32 14.62 6.10
C MET A 1 -3.00 13.87 4.96
N THR A 2 -2.91 14.40 3.76
CA THR A 2 -3.56 13.81 2.58
C THR A 2 -2.75 12.62 2.07
N SER A 3 -3.41 11.50 1.79
CA SER A 3 -2.75 10.31 1.26
C SER A 3 -2.61 10.38 -0.26
N LEU A 4 -1.73 9.54 -0.82
CA LEU A 4 -1.56 9.42 -2.27
C LEU A 4 -2.88 9.03 -2.93
N GLN A 5 -3.66 8.16 -2.31
CA GLN A 5 -4.93 7.68 -2.84
C GLN A 5 -6.01 8.77 -2.90
N ASP A 6 -5.90 9.81 -2.09
CA ASP A 6 -6.86 10.92 -2.10
C ASP A 6 -6.80 11.72 -3.41
N PHE A 7 -5.69 11.63 -4.14
CA PHE A 7 -5.51 12.30 -5.43
C PHE A 7 -5.97 11.47 -6.62
N TYR A 8 -6.38 10.22 -6.42
CA TYR A 8 -6.88 9.40 -7.51
C TYR A 8 -8.22 9.95 -8.00
N PRO A 9 -8.43 10.10 -9.32
CA PRO A 9 -9.71 10.52 -9.83
C PRO A 9 -10.80 9.50 -9.48
N ASP A 10 -12.05 9.95 -9.42
CA ASP A 10 -13.17 9.12 -8.99
C ASP A 10 -13.27 7.80 -9.78
N SER A 11 -12.95 7.82 -11.07
CA SER A 11 -12.98 6.62 -11.91
C SER A 11 -11.96 5.55 -11.48
N TYR A 12 -10.94 5.93 -10.70
CA TYR A 12 -9.92 5.02 -10.19
C TYR A 12 -9.96 4.89 -8.66
N ALA A 13 -11.08 5.25 -8.05
CA ALA A 13 -11.21 5.29 -6.60
C ALA A 13 -12.12 4.18 -6.04
N HIS A 14 -12.30 3.09 -6.77
CA HIS A 14 -13.19 1.97 -6.38
C HIS A 14 -12.44 0.68 -6.07
N CYS A 15 -11.13 0.70 -5.98
CA CYS A 15 -10.34 -0.47 -5.65
C CYS A 15 -10.75 -1.02 -4.28
N HIS A 16 -10.90 -2.33 -4.17
CA HIS A 16 -11.24 -2.96 -2.89
C HIS A 16 -10.20 -2.70 -1.80
N GLY A 17 -8.93 -2.62 -2.18
CA GLY A 17 -7.85 -2.37 -1.21
C GLY A 17 -7.70 -0.90 -0.81
N CYS A 18 -7.79 0.03 -1.77
CA CYS A 18 -7.45 1.43 -1.49
C CYS A 18 -8.45 2.46 -2.02
N GLY A 19 -9.55 2.04 -2.64
CA GLY A 19 -10.54 2.96 -3.20
C GLY A 19 -11.33 3.68 -2.13
N ARG A 20 -11.19 5.01 -2.04
CA ARG A 20 -11.92 5.81 -1.06
C ARG A 20 -13.45 5.77 -1.28
N LEU A 21 -13.89 5.48 -2.52
CA LEU A 21 -15.29 5.41 -2.88
C LEU A 21 -15.88 4.00 -2.79
N ASN A 22 -15.08 3.00 -2.45
CA ASN A 22 -15.58 1.65 -2.21
C ASN A 22 -15.92 1.49 -0.73
N ALA A 23 -17.22 1.47 -0.41
CA ALA A 23 -17.70 1.36 0.97
C ALA A 23 -17.30 0.04 1.65
N HIS A 24 -16.99 -0.99 0.88
CA HIS A 24 -16.59 -2.31 1.38
C HIS A 24 -15.08 -2.52 1.39
N GLY A 25 -14.32 -1.49 1.01
CA GLY A 25 -12.88 -1.59 0.85
C GLY A 25 -12.10 -1.45 2.14
N LEU A 26 -10.81 -1.72 2.04
CA LEU A 26 -9.87 -1.61 3.17
C LEU A 26 -9.43 -0.16 3.40
N HIS A 27 -9.52 0.68 2.40
CA HIS A 27 -9.17 2.10 2.43
C HIS A 27 -7.71 2.33 2.84
N VAL A 28 -6.78 1.62 2.22
CA VAL A 28 -5.35 1.85 2.42
C VAL A 28 -5.03 3.29 2.04
N GLN A 29 -4.32 3.97 2.92
CA GLN A 29 -3.88 5.35 2.72
C GLN A 29 -2.37 5.43 2.89
N SER A 30 -1.69 5.79 1.81
CA SER A 30 -0.23 5.83 1.75
C SER A 30 0.26 7.27 1.77
N GLU A 31 1.19 7.57 2.65
CA GLU A 31 1.83 8.88 2.75
C GLU A 31 3.24 8.80 2.17
N TRP A 32 3.57 9.76 1.31
CA TRP A 32 4.88 9.81 0.64
C TRP A 32 5.77 10.87 1.27
N ARG A 33 6.98 10.47 1.64
CA ARG A 33 7.98 11.38 2.20
C ARG A 33 9.38 10.86 1.93
N ASP A 34 10.22 11.70 1.35
CA ASP A 34 11.65 11.42 1.17
C ASP A 34 11.94 10.07 0.50
N GLY A 35 11.18 9.73 -0.53
CA GLY A 35 11.40 8.51 -1.29
C GLY A 35 10.79 7.25 -0.68
N GLU A 36 10.04 7.37 0.39
CA GLU A 36 9.39 6.26 1.07
C GLU A 36 7.89 6.51 1.23
N ALA A 37 7.09 5.47 1.09
CA ALA A 37 5.68 5.51 1.42
C ALA A 37 5.41 4.75 2.71
N THR A 38 4.59 5.33 3.58
CA THR A 38 4.19 4.73 4.86
C THR A 38 2.68 4.70 4.96
N ALA A 39 2.14 3.59 5.45
CA ALA A 39 0.71 3.46 5.73
C ALA A 39 0.50 2.77 7.07
N HIS A 40 -0.60 3.08 7.71
CA HIS A 40 -1.03 2.48 8.96
C HIS A 40 -2.38 1.80 8.75
N PHE A 41 -2.53 0.60 9.27
CA PHE A 41 -3.77 -0.14 9.13
C PHE A 41 -4.05 -0.96 10.39
N SER A 42 -5.26 -0.86 10.92
CA SER A 42 -5.68 -1.65 12.07
C SER A 42 -6.68 -2.71 11.60
N PRO A 43 -6.28 -3.99 11.54
CA PRO A 43 -7.19 -5.05 11.12
C PRO A 43 -8.43 -5.13 12.01
N ALA A 44 -9.59 -5.31 11.38
CA ALA A 44 -10.83 -5.55 12.09
C ALA A 44 -10.82 -6.95 12.72
N PRO A 45 -11.66 -7.20 13.75
CA PRO A 45 -11.69 -8.51 14.40
C PRO A 45 -12.03 -9.69 13.49
N TYR A 46 -12.66 -9.43 12.34
CA TYR A 46 -12.99 -10.48 11.36
C TYR A 46 -11.90 -10.71 10.31
N HIS A 47 -10.81 -9.97 10.35
CA HIS A 47 -9.65 -10.20 9.47
C HIS A 47 -8.76 -11.32 10.02
N LEU A 48 -9.37 -12.41 10.40
CA LEU A 48 -8.72 -13.54 11.06
C LEU A 48 -8.34 -14.66 10.11
N SER A 49 -7.24 -15.31 10.41
CA SER A 49 -6.95 -16.68 9.97
C SER A 49 -7.26 -17.64 11.12
N MET A 50 -6.24 -18.14 11.82
CA MET A 50 -6.42 -18.87 13.08
C MET A 50 -6.69 -17.89 14.22
N PRO A 51 -7.28 -18.36 15.34
CA PRO A 51 -7.54 -17.48 16.46
C PRO A 51 -6.29 -16.70 16.91
N GLY A 52 -6.43 -15.40 16.99
CA GLY A 52 -5.37 -14.50 17.43
C GLY A 52 -4.46 -13.95 16.33
N PHE A 53 -4.61 -14.41 15.08
CA PHE A 53 -3.72 -14.01 13.99
C PHE A 53 -4.47 -13.44 12.79
N VAL A 54 -3.81 -12.47 12.15
CA VAL A 54 -4.35 -11.82 10.95
C VAL A 54 -4.25 -12.76 9.75
N TYR A 55 -5.29 -12.73 8.93
CA TYR A 55 -5.33 -13.46 7.67
C TYR A 55 -4.24 -12.99 6.72
N GLY A 56 -3.43 -13.93 6.20
CA GLY A 56 -2.30 -13.60 5.32
C GLY A 56 -2.71 -12.93 4.01
N GLY A 57 -3.87 -13.27 3.48
CA GLY A 57 -4.40 -12.62 2.28
C GLY A 57 -4.72 -11.15 2.49
N LEU A 58 -5.11 -10.74 3.69
CA LEU A 58 -5.28 -9.33 4.02
C LEU A 58 -3.93 -8.60 3.95
N ILE A 59 -2.90 -9.18 4.54
CA ILE A 59 -1.56 -8.59 4.53
C ILE A 59 -1.07 -8.41 3.10
N ALA A 60 -1.24 -9.42 2.25
CA ALA A 60 -0.89 -9.34 0.84
C ALA A 60 -1.67 -8.24 0.12
N SER A 61 -2.96 -8.08 0.42
CA SER A 61 -3.79 -7.02 -0.15
C SER A 61 -3.31 -5.63 0.23
N LEU A 62 -2.93 -5.45 1.49
CA LEU A 62 -2.39 -4.18 1.98
C LEU A 62 -1.08 -3.83 1.26
N ILE A 63 -0.19 -4.81 1.14
CA ILE A 63 1.10 -4.64 0.46
C ILE A 63 0.87 -4.28 -1.00
N ASP A 64 -0.04 -4.96 -1.67
CA ASP A 64 -0.34 -4.73 -3.08
C ASP A 64 -0.72 -3.27 -3.35
N CYS A 65 -1.72 -2.78 -2.68
CA CYS A 65 -2.18 -1.39 -2.88
C CYS A 65 -1.14 -0.36 -2.45
N HIS A 66 -0.45 -0.60 -1.34
CA HIS A 66 0.60 0.29 -0.87
C HIS A 66 1.79 0.35 -1.84
N ALA A 67 2.19 -0.80 -2.39
CA ALA A 67 3.27 -0.87 -3.36
C ALA A 67 2.91 -0.19 -4.68
N MET A 68 1.65 -0.29 -5.11
CA MET A 68 1.20 0.39 -6.34
C MET A 68 1.26 1.91 -6.18
N ALA A 69 0.82 2.43 -5.05
CA ALA A 69 0.92 3.86 -4.75
C ALA A 69 2.38 4.31 -4.68
N THR A 70 3.24 3.49 -4.09
CA THR A 70 4.68 3.75 -4.02
C THR A 70 5.30 3.81 -5.41
N ALA A 71 4.95 2.87 -6.29
CA ALA A 71 5.44 2.84 -7.67
C ALA A 71 5.05 4.12 -8.43
N ALA A 72 3.80 4.54 -8.28
CA ALA A 72 3.32 5.77 -8.91
C ALA A 72 4.06 7.00 -8.39
N ALA A 73 4.20 7.12 -7.08
CA ALA A 73 4.90 8.25 -6.46
C ALA A 73 6.38 8.29 -6.84
N ALA A 74 7.06 7.15 -6.85
CA ALA A 74 8.46 7.05 -7.24
C ALA A 74 8.67 7.43 -8.71
N SER A 75 7.76 7.02 -9.60
CA SER A 75 7.82 7.37 -11.01
C SER A 75 7.60 8.87 -11.23
N MET A 76 6.67 9.47 -10.50
CA MET A 76 6.44 10.92 -10.54
C MET A 76 7.68 11.68 -10.06
N ALA A 77 8.24 11.27 -8.92
CA ALA A 77 9.45 11.89 -8.37
C ALA A 77 10.63 11.79 -9.35
N ALA A 78 10.81 10.64 -9.98
CA ALA A 78 11.87 10.44 -10.98
C ALA A 78 11.68 11.31 -12.22
N ALA A 79 10.43 11.66 -12.56
CA ALA A 79 10.11 12.54 -13.68
C ALA A 79 10.13 14.03 -13.31
N GLY A 80 10.50 14.37 -12.06
CA GLY A 80 10.50 15.75 -11.58
C GLY A 80 9.12 16.27 -11.20
N GLU A 81 8.11 15.40 -11.14
CA GLU A 81 6.76 15.75 -10.72
C GLU A 81 6.60 15.62 -9.21
N VAL A 82 5.60 16.27 -8.65
CA VAL A 82 5.32 16.20 -7.22
C VAL A 82 4.30 15.10 -6.96
N PRO A 83 4.69 14.02 -6.26
CA PRO A 83 3.75 12.95 -5.92
C PRO A 83 2.53 13.47 -5.15
N GLY A 84 1.34 13.03 -5.55
CA GLY A 84 0.10 13.40 -4.91
C GLY A 84 -0.54 14.69 -5.40
N VAL A 85 0.09 15.43 -6.30
CA VAL A 85 -0.50 16.67 -6.86
C VAL A 85 -1.25 16.38 -8.16
N ASP A 86 -0.67 15.54 -9.01
CA ASP A 86 -1.29 15.10 -10.25
C ASP A 86 -0.94 13.62 -10.45
N THR A 87 -1.95 12.77 -10.47
CA THR A 87 -1.75 11.33 -10.57
C THR A 87 -2.14 10.83 -11.95
N THR A 88 -1.28 11.08 -12.92
CA THR A 88 -1.42 10.52 -14.27
C THR A 88 -0.82 9.13 -14.38
N TRP A 89 0.05 8.75 -13.45
CA TRP A 89 0.71 7.46 -13.44
C TRP A 89 -0.22 6.37 -12.92
N ARG A 90 -0.29 5.26 -13.66
CA ARG A 90 -1.12 4.11 -13.31
C ARG A 90 -0.28 2.85 -13.43
N PHE A 91 -0.38 2.01 -12.41
CA PHE A 91 0.31 0.73 -12.37
C PHE A 91 -0.68 -0.38 -12.06
N VAL A 92 -0.43 -1.53 -12.64
CA VAL A 92 -1.11 -2.79 -12.28
C VAL A 92 -0.05 -3.76 -11.78
N THR A 93 -0.44 -4.64 -10.88
CA THR A 93 0.46 -5.62 -10.30
C THR A 93 0.77 -6.71 -11.32
N ALA A 94 2.04 -6.84 -11.68
CA ALA A 94 2.49 -7.91 -12.56
C ALA A 94 2.97 -9.13 -11.76
N SER A 95 3.51 -8.88 -10.56
CA SER A 95 4.04 -9.94 -9.70
C SER A 95 4.05 -9.44 -8.25
N LEU A 96 3.73 -10.33 -7.34
CA LEU A 96 3.77 -10.06 -5.91
C LEU A 96 4.37 -11.27 -5.20
N HIS A 97 5.44 -11.05 -4.44
CA HIS A 97 6.07 -12.07 -3.61
C HIS A 97 6.03 -11.61 -2.16
N VAL A 98 5.50 -12.44 -1.27
CA VAL A 98 5.39 -12.12 0.15
C VAL A 98 6.00 -13.23 0.97
N ASP A 99 6.93 -12.87 1.85
CA ASP A 99 7.47 -13.76 2.86
C ASP A 99 6.87 -13.41 4.21
N TYR A 100 6.20 -14.36 4.83
CA TYR A 100 5.60 -14.17 6.15
C TYR A 100 6.60 -14.64 7.21
N LEU A 101 7.40 -13.72 7.69
CA LEU A 101 8.53 -14.03 8.57
C LEU A 101 8.08 -14.37 9.99
N ARG A 102 6.93 -13.84 10.41
CA ARG A 102 6.35 -14.07 11.74
C ARG A 102 4.84 -14.05 11.66
N PRO A 103 4.13 -14.77 12.54
CA PRO A 103 2.68 -14.60 12.64
C PRO A 103 2.33 -13.16 13.03
N THR A 104 1.31 -12.60 12.39
CA THR A 104 0.85 -11.24 12.67
C THR A 104 -0.28 -11.28 13.68
N PRO A 105 -0.12 -10.70 14.89
CA PRO A 105 -1.17 -10.72 15.88
C PRO A 105 -2.35 -9.84 15.48
N ILE A 106 -3.56 -10.27 15.85
CA ILE A 106 -4.77 -9.46 15.71
C ILE A 106 -4.81 -8.42 16.84
N GLY A 107 -5.49 -7.30 16.60
CA GLY A 107 -5.73 -6.30 17.63
C GLY A 107 -4.63 -5.25 17.78
N VAL A 108 -3.65 -5.25 16.88
CA VAL A 108 -2.59 -4.24 16.86
C VAL A 108 -2.57 -3.51 15.52
N GLU A 109 -2.06 -2.30 15.53
CA GLU A 109 -1.88 -1.54 14.30
C GLU A 109 -0.67 -2.07 13.51
N LEU A 110 -0.86 -2.21 12.21
CA LEU A 110 0.21 -2.58 11.29
C LEU A 110 0.79 -1.31 10.67
N VAL A 111 2.11 -1.31 10.47
CA VAL A 111 2.80 -0.24 9.76
C VAL A 111 3.40 -0.82 8.49
N LEU A 112 3.04 -0.22 7.36
CA LEU A 112 3.57 -0.60 6.05
C LEU A 112 4.58 0.46 5.62
N ARG A 113 5.75 0.01 5.15
CA ARG A 113 6.77 0.89 4.58
C ARG A 113 7.17 0.33 3.24
N ALA A 114 7.31 1.19 2.26
CA ALA A 114 7.68 0.77 0.91
C ALA A 114 8.55 1.82 0.23
N HIS A 115 9.46 1.36 -0.61
CA HIS A 115 10.25 2.22 -1.47
C HIS A 115 10.54 1.51 -2.78
N ALA A 116 10.74 2.27 -3.85
CA ALA A 116 11.12 1.71 -5.14
C ALA A 116 12.62 1.40 -5.14
N THR A 117 12.97 0.19 -5.56
CA THR A 117 14.38 -0.21 -5.74
C THR A 117 14.84 0.00 -7.17
N GLU A 118 13.90 0.03 -8.13
CA GLU A 118 14.18 0.26 -9.54
C GLU A 118 12.98 0.96 -10.17
N VAL A 119 13.23 2.07 -10.86
CA VAL A 119 12.19 2.81 -11.59
C VAL A 119 12.55 2.81 -13.06
N GLY A 120 11.85 2.00 -13.85
CA GLY A 120 12.03 1.91 -15.29
C GLY A 120 10.89 2.61 -16.04
N ALA A 121 11.02 2.66 -17.37
CA ALA A 121 10.00 3.30 -18.21
C ALA A 121 8.66 2.56 -18.21
N ARG A 122 8.67 1.25 -17.99
CA ARG A 122 7.47 0.39 -18.02
C ARG A 122 7.27 -0.45 -16.77
N LYS A 123 8.28 -0.54 -15.92
CA LYS A 123 8.29 -1.42 -14.76
C LYS A 123 8.95 -0.74 -13.58
N VAL A 124 8.34 -0.88 -12.42
CA VAL A 124 8.89 -0.42 -11.16
C VAL A 124 8.96 -1.61 -10.21
N LEU A 125 10.10 -1.78 -9.55
CA LEU A 125 10.27 -2.75 -8.49
C LEU A 125 10.17 -2.05 -7.15
N VAL A 126 9.33 -2.58 -6.28
CA VAL A 126 9.09 -2.01 -4.95
C VAL A 126 9.38 -3.05 -3.89
N GLU A 127 10.12 -2.67 -2.87
CA GLU A 127 10.27 -3.45 -1.65
C GLU A 127 9.37 -2.87 -0.57
N ALA A 128 8.68 -3.74 0.14
CA ALA A 128 7.79 -3.35 1.21
C ALA A 128 7.98 -4.23 2.45
N SER A 129 7.70 -3.66 3.60
CA SER A 129 7.65 -4.38 4.85
C SER A 129 6.37 -4.05 5.60
N VAL A 130 5.89 -5.02 6.38
CA VAL A 130 4.78 -4.83 7.31
C VAL A 130 5.28 -5.22 8.68
N THR A 131 5.12 -4.30 9.63
CA THR A 131 5.51 -4.56 11.02
C THR A 131 4.30 -4.41 11.94
N ALA A 132 4.30 -5.22 13.00
CA ALA A 132 3.35 -5.14 14.10
C ALA A 132 4.17 -4.97 15.38
N GLU A 133 3.86 -3.94 16.16
CA GLU A 133 4.58 -3.63 17.39
C GLU A 133 6.11 -3.49 17.18
N GLY A 134 6.50 -2.94 16.02
CA GLY A 134 7.90 -2.69 15.69
C GLY A 134 8.69 -3.91 15.22
N VAL A 135 8.02 -5.01 14.98
CA VAL A 135 8.68 -6.28 14.59
C VAL A 135 8.20 -6.77 13.24
#